data_0e07b613581091a6ae9ea001593f51d5
#
_entry.id   0e07b613581091a6ae9ea001593f51d5
#
_cell.length_a   1.000
_cell.length_b   1.000
_cell.length_c   1.000
_cell.angle_alpha   90.00
_cell.angle_beta   90.00
_cell.angle_gamma   90.00
#
_symmetry.space_group_name_H-M   'P 1'
#
loop_
_entity.id
_entity.type
_entity.pdbx_description
1 polymer ?
#
loop_
_entity_poly.entity_id
_entity_poly.type
_entity_poly.pdbx_seq_one_letter_code
_entity_poly.pdbx_strand_id
1 'polypeptide(L)'
;MIAAGLAAICVGGFLATRGRDAIAAAPSLRQTDRHAVAEALLANIPDPVILIDRRAVVIEANPAARALLPALRLRHPLSFALRAPDVLDAVEAVLRTGAPAKTTYAVRVPTERAFEVQIGALPMPEGGQPNVVLFLRDLTAARRLEAMRVDFVANASHELRTPLASLLGFIETLQGPARADAPARERFLGIMHSQAQRMTRLIDDLLSLSRIELREHVAPTQVVDLGTIARQMVDAQGALAAARGVAVVLEAGEGAYPVLGEPDELLRVVENLIENAVKYGGRSVVVGLARTRDALLGSRIVLSVRDDGPGIAPEHLPRLTERFYRIDVASSRQKGGTGLGLAIVKHSLNRHRGRLAFESEVGAGTVVRVTLPEHRPRAAAEPTAEADQP
;
A
#
# COMPACT_ATOMS: atom_id res chain seq x y z
N MET A 1 -12.46 18.90 -0.10
CA MET A 1 -13.72 19.58 -0.41
C MET A 1 -14.65 18.58 -1.06
N ILE A 2 -15.22 17.65 -0.29
CA ILE A 2 -16.39 16.80 -0.58
C ILE A 2 -16.86 16.29 0.79
N ALA A 3 -17.63 17.09 1.48
CA ALA A 3 -18.34 16.72 2.70
C ALA A 3 -19.53 17.68 2.88
N ALA A 4 -20.40 17.68 1.87
CA ALA A 4 -21.66 18.42 1.93
C ALA A 4 -22.67 17.76 0.98
N GLY A 5 -23.19 16.61 1.35
CA GLY A 5 -24.09 15.86 0.48
C GLY A 5 -25.17 15.04 1.16
N LEU A 6 -25.46 15.26 2.44
CA LEU A 6 -26.50 14.46 3.14
C LEU A 6 -27.46 15.29 4.03
N ALA A 7 -27.53 16.60 3.82
CA ALA A 7 -28.42 17.49 4.62
C ALA A 7 -29.37 18.32 3.77
N ALA A 8 -29.73 17.93 2.56
CA ALA A 8 -30.59 18.73 1.68
C ALA A 8 -31.72 17.94 1.04
N ILE A 9 -32.51 17.22 1.84
CA ILE A 9 -33.83 16.75 1.43
C ILE A 9 -34.82 17.06 2.54
N CYS A 10 -34.98 18.32 2.82
CA CYS A 10 -36.15 18.91 3.44
C CYS A 10 -36.06 20.41 3.22
N VAL A 11 -36.94 20.95 2.46
CA VAL A 11 -37.39 22.32 2.28
C VAL A 11 -37.33 22.76 0.81
N GLY A 12 -38.47 22.75 0.17
CA GLY A 12 -38.71 23.33 -1.14
C GLY A 12 -40.21 23.31 -1.46
N GLY A 13 -41.02 23.92 -0.62
CA GLY A 13 -42.41 24.21 -0.94
C GLY A 13 -42.57 25.69 -1.02
N PHE A 14 -42.81 26.25 -2.21
CA PHE A 14 -43.67 27.44 -2.32
C PHE A 14 -44.09 27.70 -3.77
N LEU A 15 -45.42 27.80 -3.94
CA LEU A 15 -46.21 28.47 -4.96
C LEU A 15 -46.26 27.92 -6.41
N ALA A 16 -47.41 27.36 -6.75
CA ALA A 16 -48.27 28.03 -7.72
C ALA A 16 -49.67 27.38 -7.77
N THR A 17 -50.64 28.21 -7.78
CA THR A 17 -52.09 28.03 -7.83
C THR A 17 -52.62 27.40 -9.14
N ARG A 18 -53.71 26.60 -8.96
CA ARG A 18 -54.72 26.19 -9.95
C ARG A 18 -54.44 24.98 -10.80
N GLY A 19 -55.09 23.94 -10.39
CA GLY A 19 -55.36 22.72 -11.10
C GLY A 19 -55.92 21.69 -10.07
N ARG A 20 -57.21 21.70 -9.84
CA ARG A 20 -57.92 20.61 -9.13
C ARG A 20 -57.86 19.42 -10.06
N ASP A 21 -56.89 18.61 -9.93
CA ASP A 21 -56.92 17.20 -10.32
C ASP A 21 -56.25 16.41 -9.19
N ALA A 22 -56.92 15.36 -8.77
CA ALA A 22 -56.55 14.54 -7.65
C ALA A 22 -55.13 13.98 -7.77
N ILE A 23 -54.17 14.60 -7.09
CA ILE A 23 -52.92 13.93 -6.77
C ILE A 23 -53.30 12.82 -5.81
N ALA A 24 -53.36 11.60 -6.31
CA ALA A 24 -53.47 10.40 -5.49
C ALA A 24 -52.37 10.51 -4.43
N ALA A 25 -52.78 10.59 -3.17
CA ALA A 25 -51.87 10.60 -2.05
C ALA A 25 -50.98 9.36 -2.17
N ALA A 26 -49.67 9.58 -2.36
CA ALA A 26 -48.71 8.50 -2.34
C ALA A 26 -48.96 7.66 -1.08
N PRO A 27 -49.04 6.31 -1.17
CA PRO A 27 -49.38 5.49 -0.03
C PRO A 27 -48.40 5.79 1.09
N SER A 28 -48.88 6.35 2.18
CA SER A 28 -48.10 6.54 3.38
C SER A 28 -47.63 5.17 3.83
N LEU A 29 -46.32 4.91 3.71
CA LEU A 29 -45.70 3.70 4.22
C LEU A 29 -46.23 3.43 5.63
N ARG A 30 -46.86 2.29 5.83
CA ARG A 30 -47.38 1.91 7.16
C ARG A 30 -46.22 1.94 8.14
N GLN A 31 -46.50 2.20 9.39
CA GLN A 31 -45.44 2.36 10.42
C GLN A 31 -44.55 1.11 10.51
N THR A 32 -45.10 -0.06 10.27
CA THR A 32 -44.42 -1.37 10.09
C THR A 32 -43.42 -1.35 8.92
N ASP A 33 -43.79 -0.75 7.76
CA ASP A 33 -42.92 -0.68 6.59
C ASP A 33 -41.74 0.28 6.81
N ARG A 34 -41.96 1.37 7.55
CA ARG A 34 -40.90 2.30 7.92
C ARG A 34 -39.87 1.67 8.86
N HIS A 35 -40.32 0.83 9.79
CA HIS A 35 -39.44 0.11 10.71
C HIS A 35 -38.60 -0.92 9.98
N ALA A 36 -39.22 -1.71 9.09
CA ALA A 36 -38.51 -2.69 8.26
C ALA A 36 -37.46 -2.03 7.32
N VAL A 37 -37.79 -0.85 6.75
CA VAL A 37 -36.85 -0.09 5.93
C VAL A 37 -35.68 0.43 6.77
N ALA A 38 -35.93 0.94 7.98
CA ALA A 38 -34.88 1.42 8.87
C ALA A 38 -33.93 0.27 9.30
N GLU A 39 -34.47 -0.88 9.66
CA GLU A 39 -33.68 -2.08 9.97
C GLU A 39 -32.85 -2.56 8.77
N ALA A 40 -33.44 -2.58 7.58
CA ALA A 40 -32.74 -2.96 6.36
C ALA A 40 -31.61 -1.97 6.01
N LEU A 41 -31.83 -0.68 6.20
CA LEU A 41 -30.79 0.35 6.04
C LEU A 41 -29.64 0.15 7.03
N LEU A 42 -29.94 -0.03 8.31
CA LEU A 42 -28.93 -0.28 9.34
C LEU A 42 -28.14 -1.55 9.07
N ALA A 43 -28.81 -2.62 8.61
CA ALA A 43 -28.16 -3.89 8.30
C ALA A 43 -27.18 -3.80 7.12
N ASN A 44 -27.42 -2.89 6.18
CA ASN A 44 -26.58 -2.70 4.98
C ASN A 44 -25.47 -1.64 5.17
N ILE A 45 -25.42 -0.93 6.31
CA ILE A 45 -24.31 -0.01 6.59
C ILE A 45 -23.06 -0.83 6.96
N PRO A 46 -21.96 -0.67 6.21
CA PRO A 46 -20.73 -1.44 6.45
C PRO A 46 -20.00 -1.03 7.73
N ASP A 47 -20.16 0.23 8.15
CA ASP A 47 -19.57 0.74 9.38
C ASP A 47 -20.42 0.36 10.61
N PRO A 48 -19.79 0.08 11.78
CA PRO A 48 -20.51 -0.20 13.01
C PRO A 48 -21.39 0.97 13.47
N VAL A 49 -22.68 0.69 13.69
CA VAL A 49 -23.66 1.65 14.21
C VAL A 49 -24.33 1.08 15.44
N ILE A 50 -24.39 1.85 16.51
CA ILE A 50 -25.02 1.50 17.78
C ILE A 50 -26.00 2.60 18.17
N LEU A 51 -27.21 2.22 18.51
CA LEU A 51 -28.24 3.11 19.05
C LEU A 51 -28.41 2.81 20.54
N ILE A 52 -28.34 3.85 21.35
CA ILE A 52 -28.53 3.76 22.81
C ILE A 52 -29.63 4.71 23.28
N ASP A 53 -30.24 4.36 24.40
CA ASP A 53 -31.20 5.23 25.08
C ASP A 53 -30.50 6.25 25.98
N ARG A 54 -31.32 7.07 26.64
CA ARG A 54 -30.86 8.10 27.61
C ARG A 54 -30.10 7.54 28.82
N ARG A 55 -30.15 6.24 29.06
CA ARG A 55 -29.42 5.55 30.15
C ARG A 55 -28.17 4.84 29.62
N ALA A 56 -27.74 5.14 28.40
CA ALA A 56 -26.66 4.46 27.70
C ALA A 56 -26.88 2.94 27.53
N VAL A 57 -28.16 2.50 27.50
CA VAL A 57 -28.53 1.10 27.24
C VAL A 57 -28.70 0.91 25.74
N VAL A 58 -28.13 -0.15 25.21
CA VAL A 58 -28.17 -0.47 23.78
C VAL A 58 -29.59 -0.85 23.36
N ILE A 59 -30.18 -0.06 22.46
CA ILE A 59 -31.49 -0.29 21.85
C ILE A 59 -31.32 -1.15 20.60
N GLU A 60 -30.38 -0.78 19.73
CA GLU A 60 -30.15 -1.43 18.45
C GLU A 60 -28.67 -1.38 18.07
N ALA A 61 -28.22 -2.36 17.29
CA ALA A 61 -26.87 -2.39 16.75
C ALA A 61 -26.88 -3.17 15.42
N ASN A 62 -26.18 -2.65 14.43
CA ASN A 62 -26.08 -3.33 13.15
C ASN A 62 -25.13 -4.55 13.20
N PRO A 63 -25.12 -5.41 12.18
CA PRO A 63 -24.24 -6.59 12.14
C PRO A 63 -22.75 -6.25 12.29
N ALA A 64 -22.30 -5.11 11.71
CA ALA A 64 -20.91 -4.67 11.80
C ALA A 64 -20.53 -4.30 13.25
N ALA A 65 -21.42 -3.65 14.02
CA ALA A 65 -21.18 -3.34 15.44
C ALA A 65 -21.11 -4.61 16.30
N ARG A 66 -21.95 -5.60 16.03
CA ARG A 66 -21.95 -6.90 16.75
C ARG A 66 -20.68 -7.70 16.44
N ALA A 67 -20.19 -7.62 15.19
CA ALA A 67 -18.93 -8.26 14.80
C ALA A 67 -17.71 -7.58 15.46
N LEU A 68 -17.73 -6.23 15.55
CA LEU A 68 -16.65 -5.46 16.20
C LEU A 68 -16.63 -5.69 17.71
N LEU A 69 -17.80 -5.72 18.35
CA LEU A 69 -17.97 -5.82 19.80
C LEU A 69 -18.79 -7.09 20.15
N PRO A 70 -18.16 -8.28 20.21
CA PRO A 70 -18.88 -9.54 20.46
C PRO A 70 -19.61 -9.59 21.81
N ALA A 71 -19.20 -8.76 22.78
CA ALA A 71 -19.85 -8.61 24.08
C ALA A 71 -21.10 -7.73 24.02
N LEU A 72 -21.39 -7.05 22.89
CA LEU A 72 -22.55 -6.17 22.73
C LEU A 72 -23.85 -6.97 22.82
N ARG A 73 -24.74 -6.53 23.71
CA ARG A 73 -26.06 -7.14 23.89
C ARG A 73 -27.13 -6.05 23.93
N LEU A 74 -28.24 -6.29 23.28
CA LEU A 74 -29.42 -5.43 23.38
C LEU A 74 -29.94 -5.39 24.82
N ARG A 75 -30.46 -4.25 25.22
CA ARG A 75 -30.96 -3.98 26.56
C ARG A 75 -29.92 -4.07 27.69
N HIS A 76 -28.62 -4.00 27.35
CA HIS A 76 -27.54 -3.91 28.31
C HIS A 76 -26.82 -2.56 28.17
N PRO A 77 -26.23 -2.04 29.26
CA PRO A 77 -25.42 -0.82 29.17
C PRO A 77 -24.26 -0.97 28.17
N LEU A 78 -23.99 0.09 27.39
CA LEU A 78 -22.91 0.13 26.42
C LEU A 78 -21.54 -0.20 27.04
N SER A 79 -21.32 0.20 28.29
CA SER A 79 -20.08 -0.02 29.06
C SER A 79 -19.70 -1.50 29.25
N PHE A 80 -20.66 -2.45 29.09
CA PHE A 80 -20.34 -3.87 29.13
C PHE A 80 -19.52 -4.33 27.94
N ALA A 81 -19.80 -3.74 26.75
CA ALA A 81 -19.15 -4.11 25.51
C ALA A 81 -18.01 -3.17 25.11
N LEU A 82 -18.14 -1.88 25.44
CA LEU A 82 -17.20 -0.84 25.06
C LEU A 82 -16.66 -0.18 26.34
N ARG A 83 -15.42 -0.54 26.71
CA ARG A 83 -14.75 -0.09 27.94
C ARG A 83 -13.69 0.97 27.65
N ALA A 84 -14.02 1.96 26.82
CA ALA A 84 -13.15 3.09 26.49
C ALA A 84 -13.66 4.35 27.22
N PRO A 85 -12.94 4.86 28.23
CA PRO A 85 -13.38 6.04 28.98
C PRO A 85 -13.74 7.22 28.08
N ASP A 86 -12.84 7.54 27.13
CA ASP A 86 -13.04 8.68 26.20
C ASP A 86 -14.36 8.59 25.41
N VAL A 87 -14.80 7.36 25.06
CA VAL A 87 -16.06 7.15 24.35
C VAL A 87 -17.24 7.27 25.28
N LEU A 88 -17.14 6.71 26.49
CA LEU A 88 -18.22 6.76 27.49
C LEU A 88 -18.44 8.18 27.96
N ASP A 89 -17.38 8.94 28.22
CA ASP A 89 -17.45 10.36 28.62
C ASP A 89 -18.05 11.20 27.51
N ALA A 90 -17.69 10.94 26.25
CA ALA A 90 -18.30 11.63 25.11
C ALA A 90 -19.79 11.31 24.95
N VAL A 91 -20.18 10.03 25.16
CA VAL A 91 -21.60 9.63 25.17
C VAL A 91 -22.37 10.38 26.26
N GLU A 92 -21.83 10.42 27.48
CA GLU A 92 -22.47 11.15 28.61
C GLU A 92 -22.60 12.65 28.31
N ALA A 93 -21.57 13.27 27.73
CA ALA A 93 -21.61 14.66 27.31
C ALA A 93 -22.73 14.91 26.28
N VAL A 94 -22.89 14.07 25.27
CA VAL A 94 -23.95 14.18 24.26
C VAL A 94 -25.33 13.97 24.87
N LEU A 95 -25.48 13.00 25.76
CA LEU A 95 -26.75 12.78 26.50
C LEU A 95 -27.17 13.98 27.33
N ARG A 96 -26.21 14.70 27.93
CA ARG A 96 -26.45 15.86 28.77
C ARG A 96 -26.71 17.13 27.95
N THR A 97 -25.94 17.36 26.88
CA THR A 97 -25.94 18.64 26.15
C THR A 97 -26.72 18.62 24.85
N GLY A 98 -26.93 17.43 24.27
CA GLY A 98 -27.48 17.26 22.92
C GLY A 98 -26.51 17.63 21.80
N ALA A 99 -25.33 18.20 22.14
CA ALA A 99 -24.34 18.59 21.14
C ALA A 99 -23.55 17.35 20.63
N PRO A 100 -23.35 17.21 19.32
CA PRO A 100 -22.59 16.07 18.76
C PRO A 100 -21.14 16.09 19.24
N ALA A 101 -20.57 14.91 19.45
CA ALA A 101 -19.18 14.73 19.86
C ALA A 101 -18.43 13.78 18.92
N LYS A 102 -17.11 13.94 18.88
CA LYS A 102 -16.20 13.03 18.17
C LYS A 102 -15.09 12.60 19.12
N THR A 103 -14.76 11.32 19.08
CA THR A 103 -13.64 10.75 19.85
C THR A 103 -12.99 9.62 19.07
N THR A 104 -11.99 8.98 19.64
CA THR A 104 -11.30 7.84 19.02
C THR A 104 -11.44 6.60 19.88
N TYR A 105 -11.54 5.45 19.22
CA TYR A 105 -11.57 4.14 19.86
C TYR A 105 -10.53 3.22 19.23
N ALA A 106 -9.67 2.61 20.03
CA ALA A 106 -8.65 1.68 19.55
C ALA A 106 -8.85 0.30 20.17
N VAL A 107 -8.82 -0.72 19.32
CA VAL A 107 -8.81 -2.14 19.71
C VAL A 107 -7.43 -2.70 19.42
N ARG A 108 -6.79 -3.35 20.41
CA ARG A 108 -5.43 -3.86 20.27
C ARG A 108 -5.34 -5.34 19.95
N VAL A 109 -6.38 -6.12 20.23
CA VAL A 109 -6.37 -7.59 20.12
C VAL A 109 -7.58 -8.07 19.32
N PRO A 110 -7.44 -9.01 18.39
CA PRO A 110 -6.23 -9.72 17.95
C PRO A 110 -5.35 -8.89 16.99
N THR A 111 -5.89 -7.86 16.36
CA THR A 111 -5.18 -6.92 15.48
C THR A 111 -5.49 -5.50 15.91
N GLU A 112 -4.49 -4.63 15.84
CA GLU A 112 -4.69 -3.22 16.13
C GLU A 112 -5.61 -2.57 15.09
N ARG A 113 -6.74 -2.04 15.57
CA ARG A 113 -7.72 -1.30 14.76
C ARG A 113 -8.04 0.03 15.43
N ALA A 114 -8.17 1.07 14.64
CA ALA A 114 -8.48 2.41 15.12
C ALA A 114 -9.77 2.93 14.48
N PHE A 115 -10.66 3.45 15.32
CA PHE A 115 -11.95 3.97 14.88
C PHE A 115 -12.11 5.44 15.28
N GLU A 116 -12.67 6.25 14.41
CA GLU A 116 -13.30 7.51 14.77
C GLU A 116 -14.73 7.21 15.20
N VAL A 117 -15.10 7.64 16.40
CA VAL A 117 -16.45 7.47 16.94
C VAL A 117 -17.15 8.82 16.87
N GLN A 118 -18.17 8.89 16.03
CA GLN A 118 -19.06 10.04 15.94
C GLN A 118 -20.31 9.74 16.75
N ILE A 119 -20.67 10.64 17.65
CA ILE A 119 -21.76 10.48 18.59
C ILE A 119 -22.74 11.63 18.38
N GLY A 120 -23.98 11.31 18.08
CA GLY A 120 -25.01 12.30 17.79
C GLY A 120 -26.31 12.01 18.53
N ALA A 121 -26.99 13.07 18.96
CA ALA A 121 -28.32 12.97 19.55
C ALA A 121 -29.37 12.80 18.43
N LEU A 122 -30.28 11.83 18.61
CA LEU A 122 -31.45 11.63 17.76
C LEU A 122 -32.68 12.19 18.47
N PRO A 123 -33.25 13.28 17.96
CA PRO A 123 -34.47 13.84 18.55
C PRO A 123 -35.62 12.84 18.40
N MET A 124 -36.35 12.62 19.49
CA MET A 124 -37.52 11.74 19.47
C MET A 124 -38.77 12.55 19.14
N PRO A 125 -39.73 12.02 18.35
CA PRO A 125 -41.03 12.60 18.15
C PRO A 125 -41.73 12.75 19.51
N GLU A 126 -42.52 13.81 19.72
CA GLU A 126 -43.34 14.06 20.93
C GLU A 126 -42.62 14.52 22.21
N GLY A 127 -41.44 15.16 22.08
CA GLY A 127 -40.79 15.78 23.26
C GLY A 127 -40.14 14.79 24.23
N GLY A 128 -39.92 13.52 23.80
CA GLY A 128 -39.14 12.55 24.54
C GLY A 128 -37.66 12.93 24.59
N GLN A 129 -36.93 12.45 25.61
CA GLN A 129 -35.49 12.66 25.68
C GLN A 129 -34.79 11.95 24.49
N PRO A 130 -33.77 12.59 23.88
CA PRO A 130 -33.13 12.08 22.68
C PRO A 130 -32.43 10.75 22.95
N ASN A 131 -32.53 9.84 22.00
CA ASN A 131 -31.62 8.72 21.90
C ASN A 131 -30.29 9.19 21.32
N VAL A 132 -29.25 8.36 21.44
CA VAL A 132 -27.92 8.68 20.92
C VAL A 132 -27.49 7.60 19.95
N VAL A 133 -26.97 8.01 18.80
CA VAL A 133 -26.36 7.12 17.83
C VAL A 133 -24.85 7.26 17.88
N LEU A 134 -24.16 6.13 17.92
CA LEU A 134 -22.71 6.02 17.76
C LEU A 134 -22.43 5.43 16.37
N PHE A 135 -21.57 6.11 15.62
CA PHE A 135 -21.09 5.67 14.32
C PHE A 135 -19.57 5.50 14.41
N LEU A 136 -19.06 4.30 14.17
CA LEU A 136 -17.65 3.97 14.30
C LEU A 136 -17.03 3.79 12.91
N ARG A 137 -16.29 4.79 12.45
CA ARG A 137 -15.59 4.76 11.18
C ARG A 137 -14.21 4.14 11.36
N ASP A 138 -13.91 3.07 10.62
CA ASP A 138 -12.59 2.43 10.66
C ASP A 138 -11.54 3.33 10.00
N LEU A 139 -10.58 3.80 10.78
CA LEU A 139 -9.43 4.59 10.33
C LEU A 139 -8.13 3.79 10.28
N THR A 140 -8.19 2.47 10.47
CA THR A 140 -6.98 1.63 10.58
C THR A 140 -6.08 1.75 9.35
N ALA A 141 -6.66 1.65 8.16
CA ALA A 141 -5.90 1.78 6.91
C ALA A 141 -5.31 3.20 6.74
N ALA A 142 -6.09 4.24 7.03
CA ALA A 142 -5.65 5.62 6.93
C ALA A 142 -4.51 5.94 7.92
N ARG A 143 -4.63 5.49 9.18
CA ARG A 143 -3.59 5.66 10.20
C ARG A 143 -2.31 4.87 9.87
N ARG A 144 -2.45 3.65 9.35
CA ARG A 144 -1.29 2.86 8.90
C ARG A 144 -0.55 3.56 7.76
N LEU A 145 -1.28 4.10 6.79
CA LEU A 145 -0.70 4.84 5.68
C LEU A 145 0.05 6.09 6.17
N GLU A 146 -0.55 6.86 7.09
CA GLU A 146 0.09 8.05 7.66
C GLU A 146 1.32 7.69 8.51
N ALA A 147 1.25 6.65 9.34
CA ALA A 147 2.40 6.15 10.09
C ALA A 147 3.54 5.73 9.15
N MET A 148 3.22 4.96 8.09
CA MET A 148 4.22 4.58 7.08
C MET A 148 4.86 5.79 6.39
N ARG A 149 4.10 6.87 6.17
CA ARG A 149 4.62 8.11 5.58
C ARG A 149 5.56 8.84 6.54
N VAL A 150 5.20 8.94 7.81
CA VAL A 150 6.05 9.55 8.85
C VAL A 150 7.35 8.76 9.01
N ASP A 151 7.25 7.43 9.11
CA ASP A 151 8.41 6.54 9.22
C ASP A 151 9.32 6.64 7.99
N PHE A 152 8.73 6.77 6.79
CA PHE A 152 9.49 6.97 5.55
C PHE A 152 10.33 8.26 5.58
N VAL A 153 9.74 9.38 5.98
CA VAL A 153 10.45 10.67 6.08
C VAL A 153 11.55 10.62 7.16
N ALA A 154 11.24 10.01 8.31
CA ALA A 154 12.21 9.86 9.39
C ALA A 154 13.41 9.00 8.96
N ASN A 155 13.15 7.85 8.35
CA ASN A 155 14.18 6.93 7.87
C ASN A 155 15.03 7.55 6.75
N ALA A 156 14.40 8.25 5.77
CA ALA A 156 15.12 8.97 4.73
C ALA A 156 16.07 10.02 5.32
N SER A 157 15.59 10.79 6.30
CA SER A 157 16.39 11.79 7.00
C SER A 157 17.60 11.17 7.74
N HIS A 158 17.40 10.04 8.40
CA HIS A 158 18.48 9.33 9.08
C HIS A 158 19.50 8.73 8.11
N GLU A 159 19.06 8.12 6.99
CA GLU A 159 19.96 7.55 5.99
C GLU A 159 20.73 8.62 5.19
N LEU A 160 20.22 9.83 5.10
CA LEU A 160 20.96 10.99 4.52
C LEU A 160 21.90 11.65 5.53
N ARG A 161 21.52 11.78 6.80
CA ARG A 161 22.32 12.46 7.83
C ARG A 161 23.66 11.75 8.10
N THR A 162 23.64 10.41 8.16
CA THR A 162 24.84 9.61 8.46
C THR A 162 25.98 9.84 7.45
N PRO A 163 25.80 9.67 6.12
CA PRO A 163 26.87 9.93 5.15
C PRO A 163 27.27 11.40 5.12
N LEU A 164 26.33 12.33 5.32
CA LEU A 164 26.62 13.77 5.36
C LEU A 164 27.55 14.11 6.53
N ALA A 165 27.29 13.60 7.73
CA ALA A 165 28.14 13.79 8.90
C ALA A 165 29.55 13.20 8.67
N SER A 166 29.63 12.02 8.01
CA SER A 166 30.91 11.42 7.61
C SER A 166 31.68 12.29 6.63
N LEU A 167 31.02 12.86 5.61
CA LEU A 167 31.63 13.79 4.64
C LEU A 167 32.19 15.02 5.36
N LEU A 168 31.42 15.63 6.26
CA LEU A 168 31.87 16.82 7.02
C LEU A 168 33.09 16.48 7.87
N GLY A 169 33.09 15.35 8.60
CA GLY A 169 34.23 14.96 9.43
C GLY A 169 35.52 14.70 8.61
N PHE A 170 35.40 14.11 7.40
CA PHE A 170 36.55 13.94 6.52
C PHE A 170 37.04 15.28 5.95
N ILE A 171 36.15 16.22 5.62
CA ILE A 171 36.55 17.59 5.20
C ILE A 171 37.32 18.29 6.32
N GLU A 172 36.81 18.25 7.56
CA GLU A 172 37.49 18.85 8.72
C GLU A 172 38.88 18.21 8.96
N THR A 173 38.97 16.89 8.83
CA THR A 173 40.21 16.13 8.97
C THR A 173 41.25 16.55 7.91
N LEU A 174 40.80 16.71 6.66
CA LEU A 174 41.65 17.15 5.54
C LEU A 174 42.06 18.63 5.65
N GLN A 175 41.24 19.47 6.26
CA GLN A 175 41.57 20.86 6.52
C GLN A 175 42.52 21.04 7.71
N GLY A 176 42.56 20.08 8.63
CA GLY A 176 43.34 20.08 9.87
C GLY A 176 44.45 19.02 9.89
N PRO A 177 44.31 17.94 10.69
CA PRO A 177 45.39 16.98 11.00
C PRO A 177 45.99 16.29 9.79
N ALA A 178 45.19 15.98 8.76
CA ALA A 178 45.62 15.24 7.57
C ALA A 178 45.99 16.16 6.38
N ARG A 179 46.14 17.48 6.60
CA ARG A 179 46.39 18.43 5.52
C ARG A 179 47.66 18.13 4.73
N ALA A 180 48.72 17.70 5.40
CA ALA A 180 50.01 17.38 4.79
C ALA A 180 50.21 15.89 4.50
N ASP A 181 49.28 15.03 4.86
CA ASP A 181 49.35 13.57 4.68
C ASP A 181 48.71 13.18 3.32
N ALA A 182 49.56 13.03 2.29
CA ALA A 182 49.11 12.70 0.95
C ALA A 182 48.42 11.32 0.86
N PRO A 183 48.90 10.23 1.48
CA PRO A 183 48.16 8.92 1.50
C PRO A 183 46.84 9.00 2.23
N ALA A 184 46.74 9.69 3.35
CA ALA A 184 45.48 9.89 4.07
C ALA A 184 44.48 10.71 3.24
N ARG A 185 44.94 11.73 2.54
CA ARG A 185 44.11 12.57 1.66
C ARG A 185 43.45 11.73 0.55
N GLU A 186 44.24 10.92 -0.17
CA GLU A 186 43.72 10.11 -1.25
C GLU A 186 42.69 9.11 -0.74
N ARG A 187 42.95 8.44 0.37
CA ARG A 187 42.02 7.51 1.01
C ARG A 187 40.73 8.21 1.44
N PHE A 188 40.79 9.39 2.08
CA PHE A 188 39.61 10.11 2.53
C PHE A 188 38.76 10.63 1.37
N LEU A 189 39.40 11.14 0.31
CA LEU A 189 38.71 11.54 -0.91
C LEU A 189 37.98 10.38 -1.56
N GLY A 190 38.57 9.19 -1.61
CA GLY A 190 37.91 7.96 -2.08
C GLY A 190 36.67 7.59 -1.24
N ILE A 191 36.77 7.67 0.09
CA ILE A 191 35.65 7.42 0.98
C ILE A 191 34.55 8.50 0.77
N MET A 192 34.91 9.76 0.70
CA MET A 192 33.95 10.85 0.46
C MET A 192 33.23 10.69 -0.86
N HIS A 193 33.94 10.33 -1.93
CA HIS A 193 33.34 10.06 -3.23
C HIS A 193 32.31 8.91 -3.15
N SER A 194 32.65 7.82 -2.47
CA SER A 194 31.72 6.69 -2.29
C SER A 194 30.49 7.06 -1.48
N GLN A 195 30.63 7.91 -0.44
CA GLN A 195 29.50 8.41 0.36
C GLN A 195 28.60 9.34 -0.47
N ALA A 196 29.19 10.24 -1.27
CA ALA A 196 28.43 11.10 -2.17
C ALA A 196 27.62 10.29 -3.21
N GLN A 197 28.25 9.30 -3.85
CA GLN A 197 27.57 8.41 -4.79
C GLN A 197 26.41 7.62 -4.12
N ARG A 198 26.61 7.20 -2.86
CA ARG A 198 25.55 6.55 -2.09
C ARG A 198 24.37 7.49 -1.83
N MET A 199 24.64 8.75 -1.47
CA MET A 199 23.58 9.75 -1.27
C MET A 199 22.82 10.01 -2.56
N THR A 200 23.49 10.14 -3.69
CA THR A 200 22.84 10.30 -5.01
C THR A 200 21.89 9.14 -5.29
N ARG A 201 22.36 7.89 -5.16
CA ARG A 201 21.50 6.71 -5.35
C ARG A 201 20.29 6.70 -4.41
N LEU A 202 20.48 7.08 -3.14
CA LEU A 202 19.37 7.15 -2.19
C LEU A 202 18.32 8.19 -2.61
N ILE A 203 18.75 9.36 -3.07
CA ILE A 203 17.86 10.42 -3.57
C ILE A 203 17.10 9.94 -4.82
N ASP A 204 17.77 9.29 -5.76
CA ASP A 204 17.18 8.77 -6.98
C ASP A 204 16.14 7.67 -6.69
N ASP A 205 16.42 6.81 -5.70
CA ASP A 205 15.50 5.79 -5.23
C ASP A 205 14.26 6.40 -4.57
N LEU A 206 14.43 7.43 -3.72
CA LEU A 206 13.35 8.16 -3.09
C LEU A 206 12.44 8.85 -4.11
N LEU A 207 13.03 9.54 -5.09
CA LEU A 207 12.27 10.22 -6.15
C LEU A 207 11.54 9.22 -7.05
N SER A 208 12.17 8.10 -7.38
CA SER A 208 11.52 7.03 -8.16
C SER A 208 10.36 6.40 -7.42
N LEU A 209 10.56 6.02 -6.16
CA LEU A 209 9.50 5.45 -5.34
C LEU A 209 8.32 6.41 -5.25
N SER A 210 8.58 7.70 -4.98
CA SER A 210 7.54 8.72 -4.93
C SER A 210 6.76 8.84 -6.24
N ARG A 211 7.45 8.83 -7.40
CA ARG A 211 6.81 8.90 -8.73
C ARG A 211 5.94 7.68 -9.01
N ILE A 212 6.43 6.47 -8.67
CA ILE A 212 5.70 5.22 -8.89
C ILE A 212 4.45 5.17 -8.01
N GLU A 213 4.55 5.54 -6.73
CA GLU A 213 3.42 5.59 -5.80
C GLU A 213 2.31 6.55 -6.26
N LEU A 214 2.67 7.73 -6.74
CA LEU A 214 1.71 8.69 -7.29
C LEU A 214 0.96 8.16 -8.51
N ARG A 215 1.56 7.24 -9.28
CA ARG A 215 1.00 6.67 -10.51
C ARG A 215 0.57 5.22 -10.37
N GLU A 216 0.59 4.64 -9.17
CA GLU A 216 0.31 3.21 -8.94
C GLU A 216 -1.06 2.78 -9.49
N HIS A 217 -2.03 3.70 -9.50
CA HIS A 217 -3.38 3.45 -10.02
C HIS A 217 -3.50 3.57 -11.55
N VAL A 218 -2.46 4.08 -12.24
CA VAL A 218 -2.46 4.27 -13.68
C VAL A 218 -1.69 3.14 -14.34
N ALA A 219 -2.40 2.16 -14.89
CA ALA A 219 -1.78 1.05 -15.58
C ALA A 219 -1.01 1.52 -16.84
N PRO A 220 0.19 1.00 -17.10
CA PRO A 220 0.94 1.31 -18.31
C PRO A 220 0.27 0.71 -19.55
N THR A 221 0.43 1.38 -20.69
CA THR A 221 -0.20 1.01 -21.96
C THR A 221 0.79 0.65 -23.05
N GLN A 222 2.08 0.94 -22.84
CA GLN A 222 3.12 0.65 -23.82
C GLN A 222 3.47 -0.84 -23.84
N VAL A 223 3.66 -1.41 -25.03
CA VAL A 223 4.15 -2.79 -25.17
C VAL A 223 5.67 -2.79 -25.10
N VAL A 224 6.21 -3.57 -24.17
CA VAL A 224 7.65 -3.68 -23.90
C VAL A 224 8.06 -5.14 -23.96
N ASP A 225 9.19 -5.43 -24.61
CA ASP A 225 9.79 -6.78 -24.58
C ASP A 225 10.70 -6.92 -23.36
N LEU A 226 10.25 -7.69 -22.38
CA LEU A 226 10.99 -7.96 -21.15
C LEU A 226 12.31 -8.73 -21.43
N GLY A 227 12.36 -9.53 -22.51
CA GLY A 227 13.56 -10.23 -22.93
C GLY A 227 14.68 -9.29 -23.37
N THR A 228 14.33 -8.20 -24.04
CA THR A 228 15.29 -7.15 -24.43
C THR A 228 15.83 -6.42 -23.21
N ILE A 229 14.98 -6.07 -22.25
CA ILE A 229 15.40 -5.43 -20.99
C ILE A 229 16.33 -6.37 -20.19
N ALA A 230 15.97 -7.65 -20.06
CA ALA A 230 16.78 -8.62 -19.32
C ALA A 230 18.18 -8.79 -19.94
N ARG A 231 18.29 -8.92 -21.29
CA ARG A 231 19.57 -8.97 -21.99
C ARG A 231 20.40 -7.72 -21.72
N GLN A 232 19.82 -6.55 -21.93
CA GLN A 232 20.49 -5.27 -21.69
C GLN A 232 21.04 -5.16 -20.26
N MET A 233 20.29 -5.60 -19.27
CA MET A 233 20.72 -5.53 -17.87
C MET A 233 21.77 -6.58 -17.51
N VAL A 234 21.69 -7.79 -18.04
CA VAL A 234 22.71 -8.81 -17.85
C VAL A 234 24.03 -8.36 -18.48
N ASP A 235 24.02 -7.78 -19.67
CA ASP A 235 25.22 -7.25 -20.33
C ASP A 235 25.83 -6.08 -19.54
N ALA A 236 24.99 -5.13 -19.09
CA ALA A 236 25.44 -3.95 -18.33
C ALA A 236 26.02 -4.34 -16.96
N GLN A 237 25.36 -5.24 -16.24
CA GLN A 237 25.77 -5.66 -14.90
C GLN A 237 26.86 -6.75 -14.91
N GLY A 238 26.98 -7.52 -16.00
CA GLY A 238 27.91 -8.63 -16.12
C GLY A 238 29.38 -8.23 -15.92
N ALA A 239 29.81 -7.11 -16.51
CA ALA A 239 31.18 -6.60 -16.34
C ALA A 239 31.47 -6.19 -14.87
N LEU A 240 30.52 -5.53 -14.23
CA LEU A 240 30.62 -5.12 -12.81
C LEU A 240 30.59 -6.32 -11.87
N ALA A 241 29.77 -7.33 -12.17
CA ALA A 241 29.69 -8.58 -11.42
C ALA A 241 30.98 -9.39 -11.55
N ALA A 242 31.52 -9.51 -12.76
CA ALA A 242 32.78 -10.21 -13.03
C ALA A 242 33.96 -9.60 -12.24
N ALA A 243 34.03 -8.26 -12.12
CA ALA A 243 35.01 -7.59 -11.29
C ALA A 243 34.90 -7.93 -9.79
N ARG A 244 33.75 -8.46 -9.36
CA ARG A 244 33.47 -8.96 -7.99
C ARG A 244 33.57 -10.49 -7.88
N GLY A 245 33.93 -11.17 -8.96
CA GLY A 245 34.00 -12.63 -9.02
C GLY A 245 32.64 -13.32 -9.09
N VAL A 246 31.60 -12.64 -9.58
CA VAL A 246 30.23 -13.16 -9.72
C VAL A 246 29.92 -13.34 -11.22
N ALA A 247 29.49 -14.54 -11.61
CA ALA A 247 29.02 -14.82 -12.98
C ALA A 247 27.51 -14.50 -13.06
N VAL A 248 27.11 -13.72 -14.07
CA VAL A 248 25.70 -13.43 -14.36
C VAL A 248 25.35 -14.02 -15.70
N VAL A 249 24.36 -14.90 -15.76
CA VAL A 249 23.95 -15.62 -16.97
C VAL A 249 22.47 -15.41 -17.24
N LEU A 250 22.11 -15.24 -18.53
CA LEU A 250 20.71 -15.18 -18.96
C LEU A 250 20.27 -16.52 -19.53
N GLU A 251 19.24 -17.11 -18.96
CA GLU A 251 18.53 -18.28 -19.48
C GLU A 251 17.17 -17.85 -20.02
N ALA A 252 17.07 -17.64 -21.31
CA ALA A 252 15.84 -17.25 -21.97
C ALA A 252 15.59 -18.13 -23.18
N GLY A 253 14.36 -18.59 -23.34
CA GLY A 253 13.93 -19.28 -24.56
C GLY A 253 13.88 -18.32 -25.77
N GLU A 254 13.67 -18.89 -26.95
CA GLU A 254 13.51 -18.10 -28.16
C GLU A 254 12.21 -17.26 -28.17
N GLY A 255 12.27 -16.12 -28.85
CA GLY A 255 11.14 -15.20 -29.07
C GLY A 255 11.04 -14.04 -28.07
N ALA A 256 10.13 -13.12 -28.35
CA ALA A 256 9.90 -11.93 -27.54
C ALA A 256 9.02 -12.24 -26.32
N TYR A 257 9.18 -11.48 -25.25
CA TYR A 257 8.39 -11.57 -24.01
C TYR A 257 7.57 -10.29 -23.78
N PRO A 258 6.51 -10.05 -24.59
CA PRO A 258 5.77 -8.81 -24.59
C PRO A 258 4.92 -8.67 -23.34
N VAL A 259 5.04 -7.53 -22.67
CA VAL A 259 4.22 -7.10 -21.52
C VAL A 259 3.75 -5.67 -21.73
N LEU A 260 2.65 -5.28 -21.09
CA LEU A 260 2.31 -3.87 -20.98
C LEU A 260 3.12 -3.27 -19.83
N GLY A 261 3.92 -2.25 -20.12
CA GLY A 261 4.84 -1.71 -19.13
C GLY A 261 5.38 -0.33 -19.47
N GLU A 262 5.98 0.29 -18.46
CA GLU A 262 6.82 1.47 -18.60
C GLU A 262 8.27 0.99 -18.70
N PRO A 263 8.99 1.26 -19.81
CA PRO A 263 10.33 0.71 -20.03
C PRO A 263 11.31 0.98 -18.89
N ASP A 264 11.36 2.23 -18.39
CA ASP A 264 12.27 2.64 -17.33
C ASP A 264 11.96 1.96 -15.98
N GLU A 265 10.68 1.75 -15.68
CA GLU A 265 10.28 1.05 -14.45
C GLU A 265 10.63 -0.44 -14.52
N LEU A 266 10.38 -1.10 -15.66
CA LEU A 266 10.72 -2.51 -15.85
C LEU A 266 12.24 -2.73 -15.88
N LEU A 267 12.99 -1.82 -16.50
CA LEU A 267 14.44 -1.81 -16.46
C LEU A 267 14.94 -1.74 -15.01
N ARG A 268 14.37 -0.82 -14.23
CA ARG A 268 14.72 -0.65 -12.81
C ARG A 268 14.35 -1.87 -11.96
N VAL A 269 13.24 -2.56 -12.29
CA VAL A 269 12.88 -3.84 -11.65
C VAL A 269 13.98 -4.87 -11.86
N VAL A 270 14.39 -5.09 -13.13
CA VAL A 270 15.42 -6.08 -13.47
C VAL A 270 16.76 -5.70 -12.85
N GLU A 271 17.16 -4.44 -12.94
CA GLU A 271 18.37 -3.88 -12.33
C GLU A 271 18.44 -4.17 -10.83
N ASN A 272 17.41 -3.79 -10.08
CA ASN A 272 17.36 -4.01 -8.62
C ASN A 272 17.46 -5.48 -8.22
N LEU A 273 16.84 -6.37 -8.99
CA LEU A 273 16.89 -7.81 -8.71
C LEU A 273 18.28 -8.38 -8.98
N ILE A 274 18.91 -8.06 -10.12
CA ILE A 274 20.27 -8.50 -10.45
C ILE A 274 21.27 -7.90 -9.46
N GLU A 275 21.18 -6.61 -9.18
CA GLU A 275 22.07 -5.93 -8.22
C GLU A 275 22.00 -6.56 -6.83
N ASN A 276 20.80 -6.90 -6.35
CA ASN A 276 20.63 -7.60 -5.08
C ASN A 276 21.29 -8.98 -5.11
N ALA A 277 21.08 -9.76 -6.14
CA ALA A 277 21.70 -11.07 -6.30
C ALA A 277 23.24 -10.98 -6.36
N VAL A 278 23.81 -9.98 -7.05
CA VAL A 278 25.26 -9.74 -7.10
C VAL A 278 25.82 -9.25 -5.75
N LYS A 279 25.05 -8.46 -5.00
CA LYS A 279 25.49 -7.91 -3.71
C LYS A 279 25.43 -8.91 -2.56
N TYR A 280 24.38 -9.72 -2.52
CA TYR A 280 24.03 -10.56 -1.38
C TYR A 280 24.08 -12.06 -1.68
N GLY A 281 24.09 -12.43 -2.97
CA GLY A 281 24.24 -13.80 -3.44
C GLY A 281 25.68 -14.31 -3.33
N GLY A 282 25.90 -15.47 -3.94
CA GLY A 282 27.19 -16.14 -3.95
C GLY A 282 28.07 -15.74 -5.14
N ARG A 283 28.44 -16.75 -5.95
CA ARG A 283 29.30 -16.58 -7.12
C ARG A 283 28.57 -16.67 -8.45
N SER A 284 27.32 -17.10 -8.44
CA SER A 284 26.51 -17.33 -9.62
C SER A 284 25.15 -16.68 -9.50
N VAL A 285 24.76 -15.92 -10.52
CA VAL A 285 23.43 -15.32 -10.66
C VAL A 285 22.86 -15.77 -12.01
N VAL A 286 21.69 -16.40 -11.97
CA VAL A 286 20.99 -16.86 -13.16
C VAL A 286 19.71 -16.05 -13.31
N VAL A 287 19.59 -15.33 -14.43
CA VAL A 287 18.38 -14.58 -14.81
C VAL A 287 17.60 -15.45 -15.79
N GLY A 288 16.43 -15.94 -15.40
CA GLY A 288 15.58 -16.80 -16.22
C GLY A 288 14.37 -16.06 -16.78
N LEU A 289 13.97 -16.34 -18.00
CA LEU A 289 12.72 -15.90 -18.62
C LEU A 289 11.93 -17.09 -19.15
N ALA A 290 10.68 -17.20 -18.72
CA ALA A 290 9.77 -18.27 -19.16
C ALA A 290 8.35 -17.76 -19.39
N ARG A 291 7.61 -18.46 -20.25
CA ARG A 291 6.16 -18.32 -20.36
C ARG A 291 5.48 -19.38 -19.51
N THR A 292 4.47 -18.98 -18.77
CA THR A 292 3.60 -19.91 -18.05
C THR A 292 2.15 -19.62 -18.37
N ARG A 293 1.30 -20.63 -18.25
CA ARG A 293 -0.13 -20.49 -18.44
C ARG A 293 -0.83 -20.79 -17.13
N ASP A 294 -1.45 -19.79 -16.58
CA ASP A 294 -2.29 -19.91 -15.41
C ASP A 294 -3.73 -20.19 -15.87
N ALA A 295 -4.42 -21.16 -15.25
CA ALA A 295 -5.77 -21.55 -15.64
C ALA A 295 -6.80 -20.43 -15.44
N LEU A 296 -6.60 -19.57 -14.44
CA LEU A 296 -7.52 -18.49 -14.09
C LEU A 296 -7.07 -17.13 -14.65
N LEU A 297 -5.76 -16.90 -14.69
CA LEU A 297 -5.16 -15.60 -15.00
C LEU A 297 -4.61 -15.50 -16.42
N GLY A 298 -4.67 -16.57 -17.22
CA GLY A 298 -4.20 -16.62 -18.59
C GLY A 298 -2.68 -16.73 -18.73
N SER A 299 -2.17 -16.29 -19.87
CA SER A 299 -0.73 -16.38 -20.18
C SER A 299 0.08 -15.33 -19.40
N ARG A 300 1.20 -15.75 -18.87
CA ARG A 300 2.08 -14.95 -18.02
C ARG A 300 3.53 -15.08 -18.45
N ILE A 301 4.29 -14.01 -18.26
CA ILE A 301 5.74 -14.00 -18.37
C ILE A 301 6.31 -14.01 -16.96
N VAL A 302 7.24 -14.94 -16.72
CA VAL A 302 7.95 -15.07 -15.46
C VAL A 302 9.41 -14.71 -15.69
N LEU A 303 9.88 -13.67 -15.02
CA LEU A 303 11.28 -13.36 -14.84
C LEU A 303 11.72 -13.92 -13.49
N SER A 304 12.77 -14.70 -13.46
CA SER A 304 13.38 -15.21 -12.22
C SER A 304 14.83 -14.77 -12.12
N VAL A 305 15.24 -14.38 -10.92
CA VAL A 305 16.64 -14.13 -10.59
C VAL A 305 17.02 -15.07 -9.46
N ARG A 306 17.95 -15.96 -9.72
CA ARG A 306 18.45 -16.97 -8.76
C ARG A 306 19.89 -16.68 -8.43
N ASP A 307 20.23 -16.76 -7.17
CA ASP A 307 21.60 -16.73 -6.66
C ASP A 307 21.92 -17.98 -5.83
N ASP A 308 23.20 -18.29 -5.69
CA ASP A 308 23.77 -19.37 -4.88
C ASP A 308 24.34 -18.84 -3.54
N GLY A 309 23.73 -17.79 -3.00
CA GLY A 309 24.16 -17.13 -1.77
C GLY A 309 23.79 -17.85 -0.48
N PRO A 310 23.94 -17.16 0.67
CA PRO A 310 23.66 -17.73 1.98
C PRO A 310 22.18 -18.01 2.25
N GLY A 311 21.28 -17.58 1.37
CA GLY A 311 19.85 -17.67 1.58
C GLY A 311 19.33 -16.69 2.64
N ILE A 312 18.02 -16.71 2.85
CA ILE A 312 17.29 -15.80 3.73
C ILE A 312 16.40 -16.60 4.67
N ALA A 313 16.44 -16.30 5.96
CA ALA A 313 15.59 -16.95 6.95
C ALA A 313 14.10 -16.59 6.72
N PRO A 314 13.16 -17.52 6.93
CA PRO A 314 11.75 -17.35 6.62
C PRO A 314 11.10 -16.12 7.28
N GLU A 315 11.55 -15.76 8.47
CA GLU A 315 11.06 -14.60 9.23
C GLU A 315 11.31 -13.25 8.55
N HIS A 316 12.33 -13.18 7.67
CA HIS A 316 12.67 -11.97 6.92
C HIS A 316 11.92 -11.84 5.59
N LEU A 317 11.48 -12.96 4.99
CA LEU A 317 10.87 -12.97 3.65
C LEU A 317 9.66 -12.02 3.51
N PRO A 318 8.70 -11.97 4.45
CA PRO A 318 7.56 -11.05 4.35
C PRO A 318 7.94 -9.57 4.40
N ARG A 319 9.10 -9.27 4.99
CA ARG A 319 9.57 -7.91 5.25
C ARG A 319 10.50 -7.35 4.20
N LEU A 320 11.01 -8.18 3.29
CA LEU A 320 12.00 -7.76 2.27
C LEU A 320 11.56 -6.58 1.40
N THR A 321 10.25 -6.40 1.21
CA THR A 321 9.69 -5.30 0.44
C THR A 321 9.27 -4.08 1.27
N GLU A 322 9.51 -4.11 2.59
CA GLU A 322 9.32 -2.93 3.45
C GLU A 322 10.40 -1.88 3.12
N ARG A 323 10.03 -0.61 3.15
CA ARG A 323 10.96 0.50 2.88
C ARG A 323 12.05 0.55 3.95
N PHE A 324 13.32 0.69 3.53
CA PHE A 324 14.51 0.73 4.38
C PHE A 324 14.81 -0.56 5.16
N TYR A 325 14.05 -1.64 4.90
CA TYR A 325 14.31 -2.90 5.57
C TYR A 325 15.62 -3.53 5.10
N ARG A 326 16.40 -4.03 6.04
CA ARG A 326 17.66 -4.75 5.82
C ARG A 326 17.82 -5.82 6.89
N ILE A 327 18.22 -7.03 6.48
CA ILE A 327 18.49 -8.14 7.40
C ILE A 327 19.70 -7.80 8.29
N ASP A 328 20.80 -7.34 7.66
CA ASP A 328 21.99 -6.82 8.32
C ASP A 328 22.27 -5.39 7.85
N VAL A 329 22.10 -4.44 8.74
CA VAL A 329 22.27 -3.02 8.47
C VAL A 329 23.73 -2.67 8.18
N ALA A 330 24.69 -3.27 8.90
CA ALA A 330 26.11 -2.95 8.77
C ALA A 330 26.67 -3.45 7.45
N SER A 331 26.46 -4.73 7.14
CA SER A 331 26.89 -5.34 5.88
C SER A 331 26.23 -4.69 4.67
N SER A 332 24.93 -4.40 4.76
CA SER A 332 24.19 -3.74 3.68
C SER A 332 24.69 -2.32 3.39
N ARG A 333 25.07 -1.56 4.44
CA ARG A 333 25.68 -0.23 4.29
C ARG A 333 27.03 -0.29 3.58
N GLN A 334 27.87 -1.26 3.91
CA GLN A 334 29.16 -1.47 3.25
C GLN A 334 29.00 -1.80 1.77
N LYS A 335 27.98 -2.61 1.43
CA LYS A 335 27.65 -2.99 0.05
C LYS A 335 26.85 -1.90 -0.70
N GLY A 336 26.62 -0.74 -0.09
CA GLY A 336 25.92 0.40 -0.70
C GLY A 336 24.43 0.20 -0.91
N GLY A 337 23.78 -0.71 -0.14
CA GLY A 337 22.34 -0.90 -0.19
C GLY A 337 21.59 0.29 0.41
N THR A 338 20.49 0.72 -0.23
CA THR A 338 19.58 1.78 0.26
C THR A 338 18.44 1.23 1.11
N GLY A 339 18.07 -0.04 0.90
CA GLY A 339 16.87 -0.66 1.49
C GLY A 339 15.58 -0.23 0.80
N LEU A 340 15.66 0.43 -0.37
CA LEU A 340 14.51 0.88 -1.15
C LEU A 340 14.29 0.04 -2.42
N GLY A 341 15.31 -0.65 -2.93
CA GLY A 341 15.24 -1.35 -4.22
C GLY A 341 14.08 -2.34 -4.33
N LEU A 342 13.87 -3.21 -3.32
CA LEU A 342 12.76 -4.18 -3.35
C LEU A 342 11.39 -3.53 -3.11
N ALA A 343 11.32 -2.40 -2.40
CA ALA A 343 10.10 -1.60 -2.31
C ALA A 343 9.75 -0.98 -3.68
N ILE A 344 10.73 -0.45 -4.41
CA ILE A 344 10.55 0.05 -5.78
C ILE A 344 10.04 -1.09 -6.69
N VAL A 345 10.67 -2.27 -6.63
CA VAL A 345 10.21 -3.45 -7.39
C VAL A 345 8.74 -3.77 -7.10
N LYS A 346 8.35 -3.83 -5.84
CA LYS A 346 6.96 -4.12 -5.42
C LYS A 346 5.96 -3.12 -5.97
N HIS A 347 6.21 -1.82 -5.81
CA HIS A 347 5.29 -0.76 -6.28
C HIS A 347 5.23 -0.70 -7.81
N SER A 348 6.38 -0.87 -8.51
CA SER A 348 6.39 -1.01 -9.97
C SER A 348 5.54 -2.20 -10.43
N LEU A 349 5.70 -3.37 -9.78
CA LEU A 349 4.92 -4.55 -10.14
C LEU A 349 3.43 -4.40 -9.86
N ASN A 350 3.03 -3.75 -8.76
CA ASN A 350 1.64 -3.45 -8.48
C ASN A 350 1.02 -2.63 -9.63
N ARG A 351 1.70 -1.58 -10.09
CA ARG A 351 1.28 -0.76 -11.23
C ARG A 351 1.13 -1.58 -12.52
N HIS A 352 2.03 -2.54 -12.73
CA HIS A 352 2.05 -3.44 -13.90
C HIS A 352 1.14 -4.67 -13.73
N ARG A 353 0.32 -4.75 -12.67
CA ARG A 353 -0.51 -5.92 -12.33
C ARG A 353 0.29 -7.21 -12.23
N GLY A 354 1.55 -7.07 -11.85
CA GLY A 354 2.49 -8.16 -11.64
C GLY A 354 2.44 -8.72 -10.23
N ARG A 355 3.19 -9.80 -10.01
CA ARG A 355 3.38 -10.43 -8.70
C ARG A 355 4.86 -10.64 -8.43
N LEU A 356 5.25 -10.48 -7.17
CA LEU A 356 6.59 -10.74 -6.67
C LEU A 356 6.52 -11.91 -5.68
N ALA A 357 7.40 -12.87 -5.84
CA ALA A 357 7.52 -14.01 -4.93
C ALA A 357 9.00 -14.28 -4.61
N PHE A 358 9.26 -14.71 -3.38
CA PHE A 358 10.58 -15.08 -2.90
C PHE A 358 10.57 -16.54 -2.46
N GLU A 359 11.56 -17.31 -2.89
CA GLU A 359 11.85 -18.65 -2.41
C GLU A 359 13.29 -18.66 -1.97
N SER A 360 13.54 -18.96 -0.70
CA SER A 360 14.89 -18.95 -0.15
C SER A 360 14.99 -19.96 0.98
N GLU A 361 16.13 -20.61 1.03
CA GLU A 361 16.50 -21.51 2.11
C GLU A 361 17.92 -21.16 2.56
N VAL A 362 18.12 -21.12 3.87
CA VAL A 362 19.44 -20.79 4.44
C VAL A 362 20.49 -21.83 4.00
N GLY A 363 21.54 -21.35 3.36
CA GLY A 363 22.61 -22.17 2.79
C GLY A 363 22.38 -22.66 1.35
N ALA A 364 21.18 -22.42 0.76
CA ALA A 364 20.85 -22.91 -0.60
C ALA A 364 20.64 -21.79 -1.64
N GLY A 365 20.72 -20.52 -1.21
CA GLY A 365 20.52 -19.36 -2.07
C GLY A 365 19.10 -18.81 -2.09
N THR A 366 18.83 -17.90 -3.03
CA THR A 366 17.53 -17.24 -3.16
C THR A 366 17.06 -17.24 -4.61
N VAL A 367 15.77 -17.40 -4.80
CA VAL A 367 15.09 -17.23 -6.09
C VAL A 367 14.02 -16.15 -5.92
N VAL A 368 14.15 -15.07 -6.68
CA VAL A 368 13.13 -14.02 -6.77
C VAL A 368 12.39 -14.19 -8.08
N ARG A 369 11.04 -14.28 -8.03
CA ARG A 369 10.20 -14.41 -9.22
C ARG A 369 9.31 -13.21 -9.39
N VAL A 370 9.32 -12.65 -10.58
CA VAL A 370 8.42 -11.61 -11.06
C VAL A 370 7.51 -12.22 -12.11
N THR A 371 6.20 -12.11 -11.91
CA THR A 371 5.19 -12.62 -12.85
C THR A 371 4.39 -11.46 -13.40
N LEU A 372 4.39 -11.27 -14.72
CA LEU A 372 3.67 -10.21 -15.42
C LEU A 372 2.63 -10.80 -16.40
N PRO A 373 1.51 -10.11 -16.65
CA PRO A 373 0.58 -10.50 -17.73
C PRO A 373 1.27 -10.44 -19.08
N GLU A 374 1.22 -11.52 -19.86
CA GLU A 374 1.69 -11.48 -21.25
C GLU A 374 0.75 -10.61 -22.09
N HIS A 375 1.30 -9.65 -22.83
CA HIS A 375 0.54 -8.91 -23.80
C HIS A 375 0.44 -9.72 -25.09
N ARG A 376 -0.79 -10.10 -25.46
CA ARG A 376 -1.07 -10.68 -26.77
C ARG A 376 -1.81 -9.65 -27.62
N PRO A 377 -1.29 -9.28 -28.79
CA PRO A 377 -2.07 -8.47 -29.71
C PRO A 377 -3.39 -9.21 -29.98
N ARG A 378 -4.49 -8.52 -29.82
CA ARG A 378 -5.79 -9.05 -30.19
C ARG A 378 -5.70 -9.39 -31.68
N ALA A 379 -5.82 -10.68 -32.03
CA ALA A 379 -5.89 -11.09 -33.45
C ALA A 379 -6.94 -10.18 -34.11
N ALA A 380 -6.53 -9.46 -35.15
CA ALA A 380 -7.46 -8.69 -35.96
C ALA A 380 -8.57 -9.65 -36.37
N ALA A 381 -9.82 -9.32 -36.02
CA ALA A 381 -10.96 -10.06 -36.51
C ALA A 381 -10.82 -10.13 -38.03
N GLU A 382 -10.73 -11.34 -38.57
CA GLU A 382 -10.77 -11.55 -40.02
C GLU A 382 -12.00 -10.80 -40.55
N PRO A 383 -11.84 -10.00 -41.60
CA PRO A 383 -13.00 -9.36 -42.22
C PRO A 383 -13.92 -10.51 -42.65
N THR A 384 -15.12 -10.54 -42.09
CA THR A 384 -16.21 -11.40 -42.55
C THR A 384 -16.35 -11.19 -44.04
N ALA A 385 -15.97 -12.17 -44.85
CA ALA A 385 -16.21 -12.17 -46.28
C ALA A 385 -17.72 -12.02 -46.45
N GLU A 386 -18.11 -10.84 -46.92
CA GLU A 386 -19.48 -10.55 -47.41
C GLU A 386 -19.73 -11.55 -48.53
N ALA A 387 -20.57 -12.54 -48.29
CA ALA A 387 -21.04 -13.47 -49.29
C ALA A 387 -21.90 -12.67 -50.26
N ASP A 388 -21.30 -12.37 -51.40
CA ASP A 388 -21.98 -11.94 -52.62
C ASP A 388 -22.89 -13.11 -53.05
N GLN A 389 -24.19 -12.95 -52.92
CA GLN A 389 -25.19 -13.85 -53.53
C GLN A 389 -25.78 -13.14 -54.72
N PRO A 390 -25.92 -13.90 -55.86
CA PRO A 390 -26.36 -13.38 -57.14
C PRO A 390 -27.85 -13.01 -57.18
#